data_13875891dee2cfa091da2de1f0e78f8c
#
_entry.id   13875891dee2cfa091da2de1f0e78f8c
#
_cell.length_a   1.000
_cell.length_b   1.000
_cell.length_c   1.000
_cell.angle_alpha   90.00
_cell.angle_beta   90.00
_cell.angle_gamma   90.00
#
_symmetry.space_group_name_H-M   'P 1'
#
loop_
_entity.id
_entity.type
_entity.pdbx_description
1 polymer ?
#
loop_
_entity_poly.entity_id
_entity_poly.type
_entity_poly.pdbx_seq_one_letter_code
_entity_poly.pdbx_strand_id
1 'polypeptide(L)'
;FRRVLFRSKYREVLEEIPRVRKDFGEPPLVTPSSQIVGTQAVMNVIAGERYKIVPKESKKIMLGQFGQTVKPFNKEVQKKIIGDEKPITCRPADLIPPQLPEFEKACAQWKQQDEDVLSYALFPEVATEFFKYRDAQQKKIDQTLADTENKTYPV
;
A
#
# COMPACT_ATOMS: atom_id res chain seq x y z
N PHE A 1 29.33 12.79 -10.55
CA PHE A 1 28.46 13.43 -11.57
C PHE A 1 26.97 13.40 -11.20
N ARG A 2 26.39 12.26 -10.78
CA ARG A 2 24.98 12.16 -10.38
C ARG A 2 24.58 13.03 -9.17
N ARG A 3 25.46 13.19 -8.15
CA ARG A 3 25.17 14.01 -6.95
C ARG A 3 25.09 15.51 -7.23
N VAL A 4 25.82 16.03 -8.20
CA VAL A 4 25.81 17.46 -8.56
C VAL A 4 24.54 17.83 -9.33
N LEU A 5 24.11 16.97 -10.27
CA LEU A 5 22.85 17.15 -11.03
C LEU A 5 21.61 17.14 -10.12
N PHE A 6 21.61 16.31 -9.08
CA PHE A 6 20.49 16.25 -8.13
C PHE A 6 20.42 17.51 -7.25
N ARG A 7 21.56 18.06 -6.83
CA ARG A 7 21.60 19.30 -6.03
C ARG A 7 21.16 20.54 -6.84
N SER A 8 21.49 20.62 -8.11
CA SER A 8 21.08 21.75 -8.96
C SER A 8 19.57 21.78 -9.22
N LYS A 9 18.94 20.62 -9.31
CA LYS A 9 17.49 20.49 -9.56
C LYS A 9 16.64 20.45 -8.27
N TYR A 10 17.25 20.49 -7.10
CA TYR A 10 16.51 20.42 -5.83
C TYR A 10 15.53 21.59 -5.67
N ARG A 11 15.94 22.80 -6.02
CA ARG A 11 15.07 23.98 -5.96
C ARG A 11 13.87 23.85 -6.90
N GLU A 12 14.09 23.34 -8.10
CA GLU A 12 13.00 23.07 -9.07
C GLU A 12 11.98 22.06 -8.50
N VAL A 13 12.45 21.03 -7.80
CA VAL A 13 11.57 20.05 -7.14
C VAL A 13 10.74 20.71 -6.04
N LEU A 14 11.36 21.58 -5.21
CA LEU A 14 10.65 22.30 -4.15
C LEU A 14 9.53 23.20 -4.70
N GLU A 15 9.77 23.84 -5.85
CA GLU A 15 8.77 24.65 -6.53
C GLU A 15 7.68 23.82 -7.22
N GLU A 16 8.03 22.61 -7.67
CA GLU A 16 7.08 21.73 -8.35
C GLU A 16 6.14 21.00 -7.37
N ILE A 17 6.56 20.72 -6.13
CA ILE A 17 5.72 20.07 -5.11
C ILE A 17 4.36 20.76 -4.91
N PRO A 18 4.28 22.09 -4.66
CA PRO A 18 2.99 22.76 -4.49
C PRO A 18 2.15 22.76 -5.77
N ARG A 19 2.77 22.74 -6.95
CA ARG A 19 2.06 22.66 -8.23
C ARG A 19 1.42 21.30 -8.41
N VAL A 20 2.17 20.21 -8.16
CA VAL A 20 1.64 18.84 -8.19
C VAL A 20 0.55 18.65 -7.15
N ARG A 21 0.75 19.16 -5.91
CA ARG A 21 -0.27 19.11 -4.86
C ARG A 21 -1.58 19.76 -5.29
N LYS A 22 -1.50 20.93 -5.92
CA LYS A 22 -2.68 21.65 -6.46
C LYS A 22 -3.39 20.83 -7.54
N ASP A 23 -2.63 20.26 -8.48
CA ASP A 23 -3.19 19.42 -9.56
C ASP A 23 -3.86 18.16 -9.02
N PHE A 24 -3.36 17.62 -7.89
CA PHE A 24 -3.90 16.43 -7.21
C PHE A 24 -5.05 16.76 -6.23
N GLY A 25 -5.67 17.94 -6.33
CA GLY A 25 -6.81 18.32 -5.49
C GLY A 25 -6.46 18.62 -4.05
N GLU A 26 -5.25 19.11 -3.81
CA GLU A 26 -4.75 19.54 -2.49
C GLU A 26 -4.86 18.46 -1.40
N PRO A 27 -4.38 17.24 -1.62
CA PRO A 27 -4.40 16.22 -0.58
C PRO A 27 -3.59 16.70 0.64
N PRO A 28 -3.96 16.26 1.87
CA PRO A 28 -3.13 16.48 3.03
C PRO A 28 -1.78 15.77 2.83
N LEU A 29 -0.67 16.47 3.15
CA LEU A 29 0.68 15.92 2.96
C LEU A 29 1.10 15.04 4.14
N VAL A 30 0.38 13.96 4.33
CA VAL A 30 0.69 12.85 5.25
C VAL A 30 0.96 11.58 4.45
N THR A 31 1.49 10.55 5.07
CA THR A 31 1.70 9.25 4.41
C THR A 31 0.35 8.63 4.01
N PRO A 32 0.16 8.14 2.78
CA PRO A 32 1.14 8.05 1.69
C PRO A 32 1.15 9.24 0.72
N SER A 33 0.22 10.19 0.81
CA SER A 33 0.02 11.26 -0.18
C SER A 33 1.23 12.20 -0.31
N SER A 34 1.94 12.48 0.77
CA SER A 34 3.19 13.25 0.73
C SER A 34 4.26 12.60 -0.16
N GLN A 35 4.41 11.28 -0.04
CA GLN A 35 5.35 10.51 -0.86
C GLN A 35 4.95 10.52 -2.34
N ILE A 36 3.66 10.39 -2.63
CA ILE A 36 3.14 10.36 -4.01
C ILE A 36 3.35 11.73 -4.67
N VAL A 37 2.98 12.81 -4.00
CA VAL A 37 3.18 14.18 -4.50
C VAL A 37 4.67 14.47 -4.69
N GLY A 38 5.51 14.13 -3.71
CA GLY A 38 6.96 14.34 -3.80
C GLY A 38 7.60 13.54 -4.93
N THR A 39 7.26 12.26 -5.07
CA THR A 39 7.78 11.41 -6.15
C THR A 39 7.36 11.93 -7.52
N GLN A 40 6.09 12.35 -7.69
CA GLN A 40 5.63 12.91 -8.96
C GLN A 40 6.36 14.22 -9.29
N ALA A 41 6.60 15.10 -8.30
CA ALA A 41 7.34 16.34 -8.52
C ALA A 41 8.79 16.06 -8.99
N VAL A 42 9.45 15.09 -8.37
CA VAL A 42 10.79 14.63 -8.79
C VAL A 42 10.77 14.10 -10.21
N MET A 43 9.78 13.26 -10.57
CA MET A 43 9.65 12.70 -11.91
C MET A 43 9.41 13.79 -12.98
N ASN A 44 8.60 14.80 -12.67
CA ASN A 44 8.36 15.94 -13.56
C ASN A 44 9.67 16.71 -13.86
N VAL A 45 10.47 16.97 -12.83
CA VAL A 45 11.75 17.70 -12.97
C VAL A 45 12.80 16.85 -13.70
N ILE A 46 12.89 15.56 -13.39
CA ILE A 46 13.85 14.65 -14.07
C ILE A 46 13.51 14.50 -15.55
N ALA A 47 12.22 14.34 -15.86
CA ALA A 47 11.76 14.17 -17.24
C ALA A 47 11.82 15.45 -18.08
N GLY A 48 11.96 16.63 -17.43
CA GLY A 48 11.91 17.94 -18.08
C GLY A 48 10.54 18.32 -18.64
N GLU A 49 9.54 17.48 -18.43
CA GLU A 49 8.15 17.68 -18.84
C GLU A 49 7.21 17.15 -17.77
N ARG A 50 6.20 17.94 -17.39
CA ARG A 50 5.23 17.58 -16.37
C ARG A 50 4.35 16.41 -16.83
N TYR A 51 4.26 15.38 -15.97
CA TYR A 51 3.45 14.17 -16.18
C TYR A 51 3.83 13.36 -17.43
N LYS A 52 5.10 13.42 -17.86
CA LYS A 52 5.66 12.51 -18.86
C LYS A 52 5.92 11.13 -18.28
N ILE A 53 6.42 11.10 -17.04
CA ILE A 53 6.61 9.86 -16.25
C ILE A 53 5.64 9.92 -15.09
N VAL A 54 4.73 8.94 -15.01
CA VAL A 54 3.69 8.87 -14.00
C VAL A 54 3.85 7.57 -13.20
N PRO A 55 4.21 7.63 -11.91
CA PRO A 55 4.19 6.48 -11.01
C PRO A 55 2.79 5.88 -10.87
N LYS A 56 2.71 4.58 -10.57
CA LYS A 56 1.44 3.87 -10.39
C LYS A 56 0.56 4.50 -9.31
N GLU A 57 1.17 4.96 -8.23
CA GLU A 57 0.48 5.60 -7.10
C GLU A 57 -0.13 6.94 -7.49
N SER A 58 0.55 7.73 -8.34
CA SER A 58 0.02 8.98 -8.90
C SER A 58 -1.21 8.71 -9.77
N LYS A 59 -1.19 7.64 -10.55
CA LYS A 59 -2.34 7.20 -11.34
C LYS A 59 -3.51 6.76 -10.45
N LYS A 60 -3.23 6.00 -9.39
CA LYS A 60 -4.24 5.55 -8.42
C LYS A 60 -4.95 6.70 -7.71
N ILE A 61 -4.22 7.77 -7.32
CA ILE A 61 -4.84 8.98 -6.76
C ILE A 61 -5.82 9.59 -7.76
N MET A 62 -5.38 9.78 -9.01
CA MET A 62 -6.21 10.38 -10.06
C MET A 62 -7.43 9.53 -10.45
N LEU A 63 -7.35 8.20 -10.23
CA LEU A 63 -8.48 7.28 -10.36
C LEU A 63 -9.41 7.29 -9.14
N GLY A 64 -9.11 8.05 -8.07
CA GLY A 64 -9.93 8.12 -6.86
C GLY A 64 -9.77 6.92 -5.91
N GLN A 65 -8.77 6.04 -6.12
CA GLN A 65 -8.56 4.85 -5.28
C GLN A 65 -8.10 5.16 -3.84
N PHE A 66 -7.70 6.40 -3.57
CA PHE A 66 -7.38 6.90 -2.23
C PHE A 66 -8.53 7.71 -1.59
N GLY A 67 -9.73 7.68 -2.20
CA GLY A 67 -10.89 8.43 -1.76
C GLY A 67 -10.93 9.85 -2.32
N GLN A 68 -11.75 10.70 -1.70
CA GLN A 68 -11.96 12.08 -2.14
C GLN A 68 -10.86 13.00 -1.62
N THR A 69 -10.44 13.94 -2.46
CA THR A 69 -9.52 15.01 -2.11
C THR A 69 -10.26 16.27 -1.68
N VAL A 70 -9.55 17.21 -1.02
CA VAL A 70 -10.13 18.47 -0.50
C VAL A 70 -10.71 19.33 -1.62
N LYS A 71 -10.02 19.36 -2.78
CA LYS A 71 -10.47 20.05 -3.99
C LYS A 71 -10.55 19.09 -5.16
N PRO A 72 -11.31 19.43 -6.19
CA PRO A 72 -11.34 18.60 -7.40
C PRO A 72 -9.95 18.55 -8.06
N PHE A 73 -9.68 17.43 -8.71
CA PHE A 73 -8.48 17.28 -9.53
C PHE A 73 -8.46 18.27 -10.69
N ASN A 74 -7.27 18.68 -11.12
CA ASN A 74 -7.09 19.38 -12.38
C ASN A 74 -7.48 18.42 -13.52
N LYS A 75 -8.57 18.75 -14.23
CA LYS A 75 -9.15 17.86 -15.25
C LYS A 75 -8.22 17.57 -16.43
N GLU A 76 -7.41 18.53 -16.84
CA GLU A 76 -6.44 18.34 -17.92
C GLU A 76 -5.35 17.37 -17.50
N VAL A 77 -4.81 17.55 -16.29
CA VAL A 77 -3.80 16.67 -15.71
C VAL A 77 -4.38 15.27 -15.46
N GLN A 78 -5.59 15.19 -14.94
CA GLN A 78 -6.28 13.93 -14.75
C GLN A 78 -6.39 13.15 -16.07
N LYS A 79 -6.89 13.80 -17.12
CA LYS A 79 -6.99 13.18 -18.45
C LYS A 79 -5.61 12.76 -19.01
N LYS A 80 -4.57 13.58 -18.81
CA LYS A 80 -3.20 13.24 -19.23
C LYS A 80 -2.68 11.97 -18.52
N ILE A 81 -3.02 11.80 -17.23
CA ILE A 81 -2.53 10.70 -16.40
C ILE A 81 -3.31 9.40 -16.58
N ILE A 82 -4.65 9.46 -16.57
CA ILE A 82 -5.50 8.27 -16.63
C ILE A 82 -6.01 7.94 -18.03
N GLY A 83 -5.89 8.89 -18.98
CA GLY A 83 -6.41 8.71 -20.35
C GLY A 83 -7.93 8.56 -20.35
N ASP A 84 -8.43 7.49 -20.95
CA ASP A 84 -9.86 7.18 -21.07
C ASP A 84 -10.41 6.35 -19.90
N GLU A 85 -9.57 6.04 -18.89
CA GLU A 85 -10.02 5.30 -17.71
C GLU A 85 -11.00 6.15 -16.89
N LYS A 86 -12.06 5.51 -16.40
CA LYS A 86 -13.06 6.18 -15.58
C LYS A 86 -12.65 6.22 -14.12
N PRO A 87 -12.61 7.38 -13.47
CA PRO A 87 -12.33 7.46 -12.05
C PRO A 87 -13.45 6.85 -11.22
N ILE A 88 -13.10 6.33 -10.05
CA ILE A 88 -14.04 5.81 -9.06
C ILE A 88 -14.80 6.99 -8.46
N THR A 89 -16.13 6.86 -8.39
CA THR A 89 -17.02 7.88 -7.79
C THR A 89 -17.62 7.44 -6.46
N CYS A 90 -17.53 6.15 -6.14
CA CYS A 90 -17.94 5.57 -4.86
C CYS A 90 -16.76 5.50 -3.89
N ARG A 91 -17.03 5.13 -2.64
CA ARG A 91 -15.98 4.84 -1.67
C ARG A 91 -15.19 3.60 -2.13
N PRO A 92 -13.84 3.62 -2.18
CA PRO A 92 -13.05 2.47 -2.64
C PRO A 92 -13.37 1.16 -1.91
N ALA A 93 -13.70 1.24 -0.62
CA ALA A 93 -14.08 0.07 0.17
C ALA A 93 -15.35 -0.63 -0.32
N ASP A 94 -16.25 0.09 -0.99
CA ASP A 94 -17.50 -0.48 -1.54
C ASP A 94 -17.25 -1.39 -2.75
N LEU A 95 -16.04 -1.34 -3.32
CA LEU A 95 -15.59 -2.21 -4.41
C LEU A 95 -14.95 -3.51 -3.91
N ILE A 96 -14.72 -3.62 -2.61
CA ILE A 96 -14.10 -4.80 -2.00
C ILE A 96 -15.23 -5.73 -1.53
N PRO A 97 -15.31 -6.97 -2.05
CA PRO A 97 -16.30 -7.93 -1.58
C PRO A 97 -16.04 -8.31 -0.11
N PRO A 98 -17.05 -8.73 0.64
CA PRO A 98 -16.88 -9.23 2.00
C PRO A 98 -15.96 -10.46 2.02
N GLN A 99 -14.79 -10.35 2.66
CA GLN A 99 -13.75 -11.40 2.67
C GLN A 99 -13.71 -12.20 3.99
N LEU A 100 -14.38 -11.74 5.06
CA LEU A 100 -14.35 -12.44 6.35
C LEU A 100 -14.74 -13.91 6.26
N PRO A 101 -15.77 -14.33 5.49
CA PRO A 101 -16.11 -15.75 5.37
C PRO A 101 -15.02 -16.61 4.72
N GLU A 102 -14.20 -16.00 3.84
CA GLU A 102 -13.06 -16.68 3.23
C GLU A 102 -11.92 -16.86 4.22
N PHE A 103 -11.61 -15.82 5.00
CA PHE A 103 -10.60 -15.87 6.05
C PHE A 103 -11.00 -16.83 7.18
N GLU A 104 -12.28 -16.89 7.54
CA GLU A 104 -12.78 -17.83 8.53
C GLU A 104 -12.57 -19.29 8.09
N LYS A 105 -12.84 -19.61 6.82
CA LYS A 105 -12.57 -20.94 6.26
C LYS A 105 -11.06 -21.22 6.21
N ALA A 106 -10.25 -20.23 5.81
CA ALA A 106 -8.80 -20.40 5.68
C ALA A 106 -8.11 -20.65 7.01
N CYS A 107 -8.55 -20.00 8.11
CA CYS A 107 -7.97 -20.18 9.44
C CYS A 107 -8.72 -21.20 10.32
N ALA A 108 -9.74 -21.89 9.81
CA ALA A 108 -10.61 -22.77 10.59
C ALA A 108 -9.85 -23.82 11.43
N GLN A 109 -8.74 -24.35 10.89
CA GLN A 109 -7.93 -25.36 11.59
C GLN A 109 -7.20 -24.82 12.84
N TRP A 110 -6.99 -23.50 12.93
CA TRP A 110 -6.30 -22.84 14.04
C TRP A 110 -7.22 -21.98 14.91
N LYS A 111 -8.47 -21.74 14.44
CA LYS A 111 -9.42 -20.87 15.11
C LYS A 111 -9.79 -21.43 16.49
N GLN A 112 -9.51 -20.66 17.54
CA GLN A 112 -9.94 -20.93 18.92
C GLN A 112 -10.90 -19.85 19.42
N GLN A 113 -10.83 -18.64 18.85
CA GLN A 113 -11.66 -17.49 19.19
C GLN A 113 -11.90 -16.63 17.94
N ASP A 114 -12.87 -15.71 17.99
CA ASP A 114 -13.25 -14.91 16.82
C ASP A 114 -12.16 -13.94 16.40
N GLU A 115 -11.35 -13.43 17.34
CA GLU A 115 -10.20 -12.57 17.08
C GLU A 115 -9.12 -13.24 16.23
N ASP A 116 -9.06 -14.56 16.21
CA ASP A 116 -8.11 -15.30 15.37
C ASP A 116 -8.38 -15.05 13.87
N VAL A 117 -9.68 -14.96 13.50
CA VAL A 117 -10.07 -14.65 12.12
C VAL A 117 -9.60 -13.24 11.72
N LEU A 118 -9.75 -12.28 12.62
CA LEU A 118 -9.31 -10.90 12.38
C LEU A 118 -7.79 -10.81 12.30
N SER A 119 -7.09 -11.51 13.19
CA SER A 119 -5.63 -11.58 13.17
C SER A 119 -5.10 -12.16 11.87
N TYR A 120 -5.73 -13.25 11.40
CA TYR A 120 -5.39 -13.87 10.13
C TYR A 120 -5.71 -12.98 8.93
N ALA A 121 -6.85 -12.29 8.96
CA ALA A 121 -7.23 -11.37 7.88
C ALA A 121 -6.25 -10.18 7.73
N LEU A 122 -5.72 -9.67 8.85
CA LEU A 122 -4.81 -8.54 8.85
C LEU A 122 -3.35 -8.94 8.60
N PHE A 123 -2.91 -10.07 9.16
CA PHE A 123 -1.51 -10.50 9.17
C PHE A 123 -1.40 -12.02 9.00
N PRO A 124 -1.72 -12.58 7.82
CA PRO A 124 -1.87 -14.04 7.64
C PRO A 124 -0.60 -14.83 7.97
N GLU A 125 0.57 -14.36 7.61
CA GLU A 125 1.84 -15.04 7.87
C GLU A 125 2.14 -15.07 9.37
N VAL A 126 2.14 -13.89 10.02
CA VAL A 126 2.44 -13.74 11.45
C VAL A 126 1.41 -14.47 12.31
N ALA A 127 0.12 -14.38 11.95
CA ALA A 127 -0.95 -15.08 12.66
C ALA A 127 -0.77 -16.61 12.57
N THR A 128 -0.41 -17.12 11.39
CA THR A 128 -0.17 -18.56 11.21
C THR A 128 0.99 -19.06 12.07
N GLU A 129 2.09 -18.33 12.15
CA GLU A 129 3.23 -18.65 13.02
C GLU A 129 2.82 -18.62 14.50
N PHE A 130 2.09 -17.58 14.91
CA PHE A 130 1.57 -17.49 16.27
C PHE A 130 0.61 -18.66 16.61
N PHE A 131 -0.28 -19.05 15.72
CA PHE A 131 -1.21 -20.14 15.94
C PHE A 131 -0.50 -21.48 16.12
N LYS A 132 0.54 -21.75 15.32
CA LYS A 132 1.40 -22.92 15.48
C LYS A 132 2.12 -22.91 16.83
N TYR A 133 2.68 -21.76 17.20
CA TYR A 133 3.34 -21.58 18.49
C TYR A 133 2.37 -21.84 19.65
N ARG A 134 1.17 -21.22 19.61
CA ARG A 134 0.12 -21.41 20.61
C ARG A 134 -0.30 -22.86 20.75
N ASP A 135 -0.52 -23.54 19.64
CA ASP A 135 -0.88 -24.97 19.62
C ASP A 135 0.22 -25.85 20.23
N ALA A 136 1.47 -25.59 19.88
CA ALA A 136 2.61 -26.31 20.46
C ALA A 136 2.74 -26.08 21.97
N GLN A 137 2.54 -24.84 22.46
CA GLN A 137 2.53 -24.54 23.89
C GLN A 137 1.41 -25.26 24.63
N GLN A 138 0.21 -25.27 24.06
CA GLN A 138 -0.95 -25.98 24.66
C GLN A 138 -0.72 -27.49 24.72
N LYS A 139 -0.12 -28.08 23.70
CA LYS A 139 0.21 -29.51 23.64
C LYS A 139 1.51 -29.83 24.37
N LYS A 140 2.20 -28.86 24.97
CA LYS A 140 3.51 -28.98 25.62
C LYS A 140 4.56 -29.62 24.72
N ILE A 141 4.52 -29.30 23.43
CA ILE A 141 5.53 -29.71 22.43
C ILE A 141 6.64 -28.71 22.43
N ASP A 142 7.88 -29.17 22.62
CA ASP A 142 9.06 -28.31 22.44
C ASP A 142 9.29 -28.07 20.94
N GLN A 143 9.11 -26.83 20.51
CA GLN A 143 9.28 -26.45 19.10
C GLN A 143 10.72 -26.60 18.62
N THR A 144 11.71 -26.53 19.50
CA THR A 144 13.11 -26.73 19.13
C THR A 144 13.39 -28.17 18.71
N LEU A 145 12.56 -29.12 19.18
CA LEU A 145 12.62 -30.54 18.80
C LEU A 145 11.73 -30.84 17.58
N ALA A 146 10.80 -29.96 17.26
CA ALA A 146 9.87 -30.10 16.11
C ALA A 146 10.39 -29.47 14.82
N ASP A 147 11.69 -29.18 14.74
CA ASP A 147 12.30 -28.69 13.51
C ASP A 147 12.17 -29.76 12.41
N THR A 148 11.39 -29.44 11.40
CA THR A 148 11.04 -30.36 10.32
C THR A 148 12.23 -30.75 9.43
N GLU A 149 13.35 -30.05 9.53
CA GLU A 149 14.61 -30.40 8.87
C GLU A 149 15.44 -31.39 9.71
N ASN A 150 15.17 -31.46 11.02
CA ASN A 150 15.87 -32.41 11.88
C ASN A 150 15.13 -33.76 11.86
N LYS A 151 15.56 -34.66 11.01
CA LYS A 151 15.04 -36.02 10.89
C LYS A 151 15.40 -36.97 12.03
N THR A 152 16.09 -36.51 13.08
CA THR A 152 16.40 -37.26 14.29
C THR A 152 15.31 -37.07 15.32
N TYR A 153 14.41 -38.01 15.42
CA TYR A 153 13.50 -38.13 16.56
C TYR A 153 14.29 -38.74 17.76
N PRO A 154 14.26 -38.12 18.95
CA PRO A 154 14.75 -38.79 20.13
C PRO A 154 13.84 -40.02 20.35
N VAL A 155 14.46 -41.17 20.51
CA VAL A 155 13.85 -42.46 20.87
C VAL A 155 13.51 -42.45 22.35
#